data_e36955318e9850f24a5b8f1ff611d60a
#
_entry.id   e36955318e9850f24a5b8f1ff611d60a
#
_cell.length_a   1.000
_cell.length_b   1.000
_cell.length_c   1.000
_cell.angle_alpha   90.00
_cell.angle_beta   90.00
_cell.angle_gamma   90.00
#
_symmetry.space_group_name_H-M   'P 1'
#
loop_
_entity.id
_entity.type
_entity.pdbx_description
1 polymer ?
#
loop_
_entity_poly.entity_id
_entity_poly.type
_entity_poly.pdbx_seq_one_letter_code
_entity_poly.pdbx_strand_id
1 'polypeptide(L)'
;MSYIVQYTDAGLAELISARHQGLKGAIKYIAVGDRSYTPTTDQKALKNELQREVILDWEELSPTQLRMGAVFKGSQEYEVREVGFFLESGTLLAVYSAPNTLLTYKSANSSWLQKFTLDVSPLPSSSVTIEVGTENVNLLMSEEVLTAAIATISLGTTQIKIAHQHLLLSERLRTELG
;
A
#
# COMPACT_ATOMS: atom_id res chain seq x y z
N MET A 1 1.30 7.45 -15.42
CA MET A 1 2.13 8.66 -15.23
C MET A 1 3.38 8.26 -14.47
N SER A 2 4.55 8.58 -15.00
CA SER A 2 5.81 8.38 -14.26
C SER A 2 5.97 9.55 -13.30
N TYR A 3 5.90 9.27 -12.02
CA TYR A 3 6.15 10.27 -10.98
C TYR A 3 7.65 10.37 -10.76
N ILE A 4 8.22 11.56 -10.96
CA ILE A 4 9.64 11.80 -10.68
C ILE A 4 9.79 11.97 -9.18
N VAL A 5 10.48 11.03 -8.56
CA VAL A 5 10.80 11.05 -7.13
C VAL A 5 12.05 11.88 -6.89
N GLN A 6 12.04 12.76 -5.90
CA GLN A 6 13.20 13.53 -5.48
C GLN A 6 13.97 12.77 -4.40
N TYR A 7 15.22 12.41 -4.69
CA TYR A 7 16.13 11.85 -3.70
C TYR A 7 16.71 12.96 -2.82
N THR A 8 16.92 12.63 -1.54
CA THR A 8 17.46 13.58 -0.57
C THR A 8 18.97 13.41 -0.40
N ASP A 9 19.64 14.52 -0.09
CA ASP A 9 21.09 14.51 0.16
C ASP A 9 21.45 13.63 1.35
N ALA A 10 20.61 13.62 2.41
CA ALA A 10 20.82 12.81 3.60
C ALA A 10 20.70 11.31 3.28
N GLY A 11 19.68 10.91 2.53
CA GLY A 11 19.48 9.52 2.13
C GLY A 11 20.58 9.01 1.20
N LEU A 12 20.99 9.82 0.23
CA LEU A 12 22.10 9.48 -0.67
C LEU A 12 23.43 9.35 0.08
N ALA A 13 23.71 10.26 1.02
CA ALA A 13 24.93 10.21 1.84
C ALA A 13 24.99 8.92 2.69
N GLU A 14 23.86 8.51 3.27
CA GLU A 14 23.77 7.27 4.04
C GLU A 14 24.00 6.05 3.16
N LEU A 15 23.41 5.98 1.96
CA LEU A 15 23.63 4.87 1.01
C LEU A 15 25.08 4.76 0.57
N ILE A 16 25.74 5.91 0.30
CA ILE A 16 27.15 5.95 -0.07
C ILE A 16 28.02 5.46 1.10
N SER A 17 27.71 5.90 2.32
CA SER A 17 28.42 5.47 3.53
C SER A 17 28.26 3.96 3.78
N ALA A 18 27.05 3.43 3.68
CA ALA A 18 26.80 2.00 3.79
C ALA A 18 27.58 1.20 2.75
N ARG A 19 27.60 1.65 1.52
CA ARG A 19 28.35 1.01 0.43
C ARG A 19 29.86 0.98 0.69
N HIS A 20 30.45 2.05 1.20
CA HIS A 20 31.87 2.09 1.57
C HIS A 20 32.22 1.07 2.66
N GLN A 21 31.24 0.68 3.47
CA GLN A 21 31.38 -0.35 4.50
C GLN A 21 31.02 -1.76 3.99
N GLY A 22 30.72 -1.91 2.69
CA GLY A 22 30.28 -3.17 2.08
C GLY A 22 28.85 -3.56 2.43
N LEU A 23 28.06 -2.61 2.95
CA LEU A 23 26.65 -2.79 3.31
C LEU A 23 25.73 -2.20 2.23
N LYS A 24 24.46 -2.55 2.31
CA LYS A 24 23.39 -1.94 1.51
C LYS A 24 22.47 -1.14 2.43
N GLY A 25 21.97 -0.02 1.96
CA GLY A 25 20.92 0.69 2.68
C GLY A 25 19.58 -0.02 2.53
N ALA A 26 18.94 -0.33 3.63
CA ALA A 26 17.64 -1.00 3.65
C ALA A 26 16.51 0.03 3.59
N ILE A 27 15.69 0.00 2.54
CA ILE A 27 14.42 0.74 2.51
C ILE A 27 13.40 -0.10 3.28
N LYS A 28 12.82 0.46 4.33
CA LYS A 28 11.97 -0.26 5.27
C LYS A 28 10.57 0.32 5.39
N TYR A 29 10.43 1.65 5.30
CA TYR A 29 9.15 2.31 5.56
C TYR A 29 8.69 3.15 4.38
N ILE A 30 7.37 3.21 4.22
CA ILE A 30 6.68 4.17 3.36
C ILE A 30 5.81 5.03 4.27
N ALA A 31 5.95 6.35 4.14
CA ALA A 31 5.13 7.31 4.85
C ALA A 31 4.32 8.16 3.87
N VAL A 32 3.16 8.61 4.32
CA VAL A 32 2.26 9.46 3.54
C VAL A 32 1.85 10.69 4.33
N GLY A 33 1.58 11.76 3.62
CA GLY A 33 1.14 13.03 4.20
C GLY A 33 0.23 13.82 3.26
N ASP A 34 -0.32 14.91 3.77
CA ASP A 34 -1.36 15.72 3.10
C ASP A 34 -0.85 17.02 2.47
N ARG A 35 0.45 17.25 2.40
CA ARG A 35 1.00 18.49 1.84
C ARG A 35 1.41 18.34 0.38
N SER A 36 0.99 19.34 -0.44
CA SER A 36 1.37 19.47 -1.84
C SER A 36 2.44 20.52 -2.01
N TYR A 37 3.58 20.14 -2.55
CA TYR A 37 4.73 21.05 -2.78
C TYR A 37 5.69 20.46 -3.81
N THR A 38 6.69 21.25 -4.21
CA THR A 38 7.84 20.75 -4.96
C THR A 38 8.90 20.28 -3.98
N PRO A 39 9.28 18.99 -3.96
CA PRO A 39 10.31 18.47 -3.07
C PRO A 39 11.69 19.08 -3.37
N THR A 40 12.54 19.15 -2.34
CA THR A 40 13.93 19.62 -2.42
C THR A 40 14.89 18.56 -1.92
N THR A 41 16.16 18.64 -2.34
CA THR A 41 17.19 17.64 -1.98
C THR A 41 17.60 17.70 -0.51
N ASP A 42 17.49 18.86 0.12
CA ASP A 42 17.84 19.10 1.53
C ASP A 42 16.75 18.65 2.51
N GLN A 43 15.63 18.12 2.00
CA GLN A 43 14.50 17.68 2.82
C GLN A 43 14.87 16.46 3.68
N LYS A 44 14.49 16.50 4.96
CA LYS A 44 14.80 15.45 5.95
C LYS A 44 13.57 14.69 6.43
N ALA A 45 12.38 15.22 6.18
CA ALA A 45 11.10 14.64 6.58
C ALA A 45 10.00 15.06 5.61
N LEU A 46 8.85 14.40 5.62
CA LEU A 46 7.64 14.90 4.98
C LEU A 46 7.21 16.22 5.65
N LYS A 47 6.50 17.07 4.91
CA LYS A 47 6.02 18.34 5.48
C LYS A 47 4.93 18.16 6.51
N ASN A 48 4.08 17.15 6.33
CA ASN A 48 3.09 16.75 7.33
C ASN A 48 2.83 15.25 7.23
N GLU A 49 3.70 14.45 7.83
CA GLU A 49 3.55 13.00 7.89
C GLU A 49 2.32 12.64 8.72
N LEU A 50 1.40 11.88 8.13
CA LEU A 50 0.17 11.41 8.77
C LEU A 50 0.26 9.96 9.22
N GLN A 51 0.88 9.11 8.40
CA GLN A 51 1.04 7.70 8.70
C GLN A 51 2.31 7.16 8.07
N ARG A 52 2.98 6.25 8.78
CA ARG A 52 4.17 5.53 8.32
C ARG A 52 3.97 4.05 8.55
N GLU A 53 4.20 3.25 7.52
CA GLU A 53 4.05 1.81 7.56
C GLU A 53 5.30 1.10 7.05
N VAL A 54 5.50 -0.13 7.52
CA VAL A 54 6.56 -1.00 7.00
C VAL A 54 6.18 -1.53 5.61
N ILE A 55 7.18 -1.74 4.78
CA ILE A 55 6.99 -2.42 3.49
C ILE A 55 6.65 -3.87 3.77
N LEU A 56 5.55 -4.36 3.18
CA LEU A 56 5.08 -5.73 3.37
C LEU A 56 5.30 -6.62 2.14
N ASP A 57 5.49 -6.00 0.98
CA ASP A 57 5.70 -6.70 -0.30
C ASP A 57 6.58 -5.86 -1.21
N TRP A 58 7.40 -6.53 -2.02
CA TRP A 58 8.17 -5.84 -3.05
C TRP A 58 8.48 -6.76 -4.23
N GLU A 59 8.70 -6.15 -5.38
CA GLU A 59 9.12 -6.83 -6.59
C GLU A 59 10.09 -5.94 -7.40
N GLU A 60 11.05 -6.56 -8.05
CA GLU A 60 11.91 -5.90 -9.02
C GLU A 60 11.24 -5.95 -10.39
N LEU A 61 10.80 -4.81 -10.90
CA LEU A 61 10.18 -4.70 -12.22
C LEU A 61 11.24 -4.65 -13.32
N SER A 62 12.37 -4.03 -13.01
CA SER A 62 13.54 -3.93 -13.88
C SER A 62 14.78 -3.66 -13.01
N PRO A 63 16.00 -3.74 -13.57
CA PRO A 63 17.23 -3.41 -12.83
C PRO A 63 17.26 -2.01 -12.20
N THR A 64 16.36 -1.13 -12.64
CA THR A 64 16.26 0.26 -12.17
C THR A 64 14.92 0.60 -11.55
N GLN A 65 14.01 -0.35 -11.40
CA GLN A 65 12.66 -0.08 -10.87
C GLN A 65 12.27 -1.12 -9.82
N LEU A 66 12.00 -0.63 -8.63
CA LEU A 66 11.48 -1.41 -7.50
C LEU A 66 10.04 -1.01 -7.22
N ARG A 67 9.14 -1.99 -7.14
CA ARG A 67 7.77 -1.76 -6.68
C ARG A 67 7.64 -2.27 -5.26
N MET A 68 7.14 -1.43 -4.38
CA MET A 68 7.00 -1.71 -2.95
C MET A 68 5.57 -1.46 -2.50
N GLY A 69 5.04 -2.35 -1.68
CA GLY A 69 3.68 -2.28 -1.15
C GLY A 69 3.66 -2.07 0.36
N ALA A 70 2.75 -1.22 0.82
CA ALA A 70 2.45 -1.03 2.23
C ALA A 70 0.93 -0.97 2.45
N VAL A 71 0.49 -1.35 3.66
CA VAL A 71 -0.93 -1.33 4.05
C VAL A 71 -1.13 -0.29 5.14
N PHE A 72 -1.90 0.73 4.81
CA PHE A 72 -2.25 1.82 5.73
C PHE A 72 -3.59 1.52 6.39
N LYS A 73 -3.56 1.13 7.66
CA LYS A 73 -4.75 0.74 8.45
C LYS A 73 -5.15 1.86 9.42
N GLY A 74 -6.37 1.81 9.91
CA GLY A 74 -6.83 2.63 11.02
C GLY A 74 -8.03 3.50 10.69
N SER A 75 -8.53 4.18 11.74
CA SER A 75 -9.77 4.97 11.71
C SER A 75 -9.63 6.32 11.02
N GLN A 76 -8.42 6.80 10.80
CA GLN A 76 -8.18 8.09 10.19
C GLN A 76 -8.53 8.08 8.69
N GLU A 77 -9.13 9.18 8.24
CA GLU A 77 -9.29 9.48 6.82
C GLU A 77 -8.45 10.69 6.44
N TYR A 78 -7.84 10.66 5.28
CA TYR A 78 -7.00 11.76 4.81
C TYR A 78 -6.74 11.70 3.30
N GLU A 79 -6.48 12.85 2.74
CA GLU A 79 -5.93 12.99 1.40
C GLU A 79 -4.42 12.71 1.43
N VAL A 80 -3.93 11.93 0.47
CA VAL A 80 -2.51 11.69 0.28
C VAL A 80 -2.00 12.60 -0.81
N ARG A 81 -1.07 13.49 -0.47
CA ARG A 81 -0.47 14.48 -1.37
C ARG A 81 1.04 14.43 -1.40
N GLU A 82 1.66 13.73 -0.43
CA GLU A 82 3.09 13.46 -0.38
C GLU A 82 3.34 12.00 0.04
N VAL A 83 4.41 11.41 -0.49
CA VAL A 83 4.87 10.05 -0.17
C VAL A 83 6.36 10.09 0.05
N GLY A 84 6.83 9.48 1.14
CA GLY A 84 8.25 9.36 1.48
C GLY A 84 8.68 7.91 1.64
N PHE A 85 9.88 7.62 1.17
CA PHE A 85 10.55 6.34 1.34
C PHE A 85 11.68 6.52 2.34
N PHE A 86 11.65 5.71 3.39
CA PHE A 86 12.59 5.85 4.50
C PHE A 86 13.46 4.60 4.63
N LEU A 87 14.72 4.84 4.94
CA LEU A 87 15.64 3.78 5.31
C LEU A 87 15.29 3.22 6.69
N GLU A 88 15.86 2.05 7.02
CA GLU A 88 15.70 1.43 8.33
C GLU A 88 16.15 2.35 9.48
N SER A 89 17.17 3.16 9.26
CA SER A 89 17.65 4.20 10.18
C SER A 89 16.62 5.30 10.49
N GLY A 90 15.57 5.40 9.67
CA GLY A 90 14.60 6.49 9.72
C GLY A 90 14.96 7.70 8.84
N THR A 91 16.06 7.63 8.09
CA THR A 91 16.46 8.69 7.16
C THR A 91 15.52 8.70 5.93
N LEU A 92 15.03 9.87 5.56
CA LEU A 92 14.26 10.05 4.32
C LEU A 92 15.18 9.87 3.12
N LEU A 93 14.95 8.83 2.33
CA LEU A 93 15.73 8.56 1.12
C LEU A 93 15.18 9.29 -0.08
N ALA A 94 13.86 9.24 -0.26
CA ALA A 94 13.21 9.80 -1.43
C ALA A 94 11.81 10.30 -1.07
N VAL A 95 11.37 11.33 -1.76
CA VAL A 95 10.06 11.93 -1.56
C VAL A 95 9.40 12.22 -2.90
N TYR A 96 8.09 12.01 -2.95
CA TYR A 96 7.24 12.44 -4.03
C TYR A 96 6.15 13.37 -3.50
N SER A 97 6.04 14.52 -4.09
CA SER A 97 4.92 15.44 -3.97
C SER A 97 4.89 16.33 -5.22
N ALA A 98 3.75 16.89 -5.53
CA ALA A 98 3.65 17.89 -6.60
C ALA A 98 2.66 18.99 -6.19
N PRO A 99 2.90 20.26 -6.59
CA PRO A 99 2.01 21.36 -6.25
C PRO A 99 0.58 21.09 -6.71
N ASN A 100 -0.39 21.36 -5.83
CA ASN A 100 -1.83 21.21 -6.09
C ASN A 100 -2.27 19.83 -6.60
N THR A 101 -1.50 18.79 -6.31
CA THR A 101 -1.78 17.43 -6.77
C THR A 101 -2.28 16.57 -5.62
N LEU A 102 -3.43 15.93 -5.81
CA LEU A 102 -3.92 14.85 -4.98
C LEU A 102 -3.46 13.53 -5.57
N LEU A 103 -2.76 12.71 -4.78
CA LEU A 103 -2.28 11.40 -5.23
C LEU A 103 -3.36 10.35 -5.07
N THR A 104 -3.95 10.30 -3.89
CA THR A 104 -5.01 9.35 -3.55
C THR A 104 -5.69 9.77 -2.24
N TYR A 105 -6.65 8.96 -1.79
CA TYR A 105 -7.43 9.21 -0.59
C TYR A 105 -7.57 7.91 0.22
N LYS A 106 -7.34 7.99 1.52
CA LYS A 106 -7.60 6.92 2.46
C LYS A 106 -8.91 7.18 3.20
N SER A 107 -9.86 6.27 3.07
CA SER A 107 -11.14 6.34 3.78
C SER A 107 -10.98 5.99 5.26
N ALA A 108 -11.89 6.51 6.08
CA ALA A 108 -11.98 6.15 7.49
C ALA A 108 -12.23 4.66 7.67
N ASN A 109 -11.63 4.07 8.71
CA ASN A 109 -11.82 2.66 9.08
C ASN A 109 -11.54 1.66 7.93
N SER A 110 -10.64 2.03 7.01
CA SER A 110 -10.24 1.18 5.88
C SER A 110 -8.82 0.68 6.05
N SER A 111 -8.54 -0.47 5.43
CA SER A 111 -7.18 -0.94 5.15
C SER A 111 -6.88 -0.62 3.68
N TRP A 112 -6.00 0.34 3.46
CA TRP A 112 -5.61 0.77 2.13
C TRP A 112 -4.28 0.16 1.75
N LEU A 113 -4.31 -0.81 0.83
CA LEU A 113 -3.11 -1.37 0.23
C LEU A 113 -2.71 -0.51 -0.97
N GLN A 114 -1.50 0.01 -0.96
CA GLN A 114 -0.95 0.77 -2.06
C GLN A 114 0.43 0.28 -2.45
N LYS A 115 0.64 0.12 -3.74
CA LYS A 115 1.95 -0.18 -4.32
C LYS A 115 2.52 1.08 -4.97
N PHE A 116 3.78 1.36 -4.66
CA PHE A 116 4.54 2.47 -5.21
C PHE A 116 5.74 1.95 -6.00
N THR A 117 6.00 2.55 -7.16
CA THR A 117 7.17 2.21 -7.96
C THR A 117 8.22 3.30 -7.77
N LEU A 118 9.42 2.90 -7.37
CA LEU A 118 10.57 3.75 -7.18
C LEU A 118 11.58 3.49 -8.30
N ASP A 119 11.97 4.53 -9.01
CA ASP A 119 13.09 4.47 -9.97
C ASP A 119 14.41 4.63 -9.21
N VAL A 120 15.20 3.56 -9.17
CA VAL A 120 16.50 3.53 -8.48
C VAL A 120 17.68 3.79 -9.44
N SER A 121 17.42 4.17 -10.67
CA SER A 121 18.48 4.48 -11.65
C SER A 121 19.45 5.58 -11.20
N PRO A 122 19.03 6.60 -10.40
CA PRO A 122 19.94 7.61 -9.88
C PRO A 122 20.83 7.12 -8.74
N LEU A 123 20.51 5.96 -8.14
CA LEU A 123 21.25 5.42 -7.00
C LEU A 123 22.50 4.66 -7.43
N PRO A 124 23.54 4.59 -6.59
CA PRO A 124 24.70 3.73 -6.86
C PRO A 124 24.26 2.27 -7.03
N SER A 125 24.79 1.58 -8.03
CA SER A 125 24.43 0.19 -8.32
C SER A 125 24.56 -0.71 -7.10
N SER A 126 23.53 -1.52 -6.83
CA SER A 126 23.47 -2.44 -5.69
C SER A 126 23.60 -1.79 -4.31
N SER A 127 23.26 -0.51 -4.18
CA SER A 127 23.37 0.23 -2.92
C SER A 127 22.16 0.06 -2.00
N VAL A 128 21.04 -0.40 -2.52
CA VAL A 128 19.80 -0.57 -1.77
C VAL A 128 19.36 -2.03 -1.68
N THR A 129 18.70 -2.33 -0.59
CA THR A 129 17.91 -3.55 -0.39
C THR A 129 16.55 -3.13 0.19
N ILE A 130 15.59 -4.05 0.23
CA ILE A 130 14.29 -3.79 0.85
C ILE A 130 14.14 -4.72 2.03
N GLU A 131 13.79 -4.16 3.18
CA GLU A 131 13.43 -4.89 4.37
C GLU A 131 11.91 -4.92 4.50
N VAL A 132 11.35 -6.12 4.48
CA VAL A 132 9.90 -6.33 4.63
C VAL A 132 9.53 -6.56 6.08
N GLY A 133 8.36 -6.05 6.45
CA GLY A 133 7.77 -6.32 7.76
C GLY A 133 7.28 -7.77 7.89
N THR A 134 6.90 -8.14 9.09
CA THR A 134 6.46 -9.50 9.42
C THR A 134 5.02 -9.80 9.01
N GLU A 135 4.21 -8.78 8.71
CA GLU A 135 2.84 -8.98 8.21
C GLU A 135 2.85 -9.42 6.75
N ASN A 136 2.14 -10.49 6.45
CA ASN A 136 2.07 -11.03 5.10
C ASN A 136 0.89 -10.43 4.33
N VAL A 137 1.17 -9.61 3.32
CA VAL A 137 0.14 -8.98 2.45
C VAL A 137 -0.73 -10.02 1.76
N ASN A 138 -0.17 -11.17 1.37
CA ASN A 138 -0.94 -12.25 0.76
C ASN A 138 -1.96 -12.84 1.75
N LEU A 139 -1.62 -12.88 3.03
CA LEU A 139 -2.54 -13.34 4.08
C LEU A 139 -3.70 -12.36 4.26
N LEU A 140 -3.43 -11.06 4.26
CA LEU A 140 -4.45 -10.02 4.35
C LEU A 140 -5.40 -10.05 3.15
N MET A 141 -4.85 -10.21 1.94
CA MET A 141 -5.66 -10.35 0.72
C MET A 141 -6.47 -11.65 0.73
N SER A 142 -5.92 -12.74 1.27
CA SER A 142 -6.63 -14.01 1.42
C SER A 142 -7.79 -13.91 2.40
N GLU A 143 -7.66 -13.15 3.47
CA GLU A 143 -8.71 -12.92 4.45
C GLU A 143 -9.87 -12.11 3.85
N GLU A 144 -9.60 -11.07 3.08
CA GLU A 144 -10.62 -10.31 2.35
C GLU A 144 -11.34 -11.18 1.30
N VAL A 145 -10.60 -11.96 0.53
CA VAL A 145 -11.15 -12.89 -0.47
C VAL A 145 -11.99 -13.96 0.21
N LEU A 146 -11.53 -14.50 1.35
CA LEU A 146 -12.29 -15.50 2.12
C LEU A 146 -13.59 -14.90 2.67
N THR A 147 -13.54 -13.69 3.20
CA THR A 147 -14.73 -12.98 3.70
C THR A 147 -15.75 -12.74 2.58
N ALA A 148 -15.31 -12.31 1.40
CA ALA A 148 -16.15 -12.15 0.22
C ALA A 148 -16.75 -13.48 -0.25
N ALA A 149 -15.97 -14.57 -0.25
CA ALA A 149 -16.43 -15.89 -0.60
C ALA A 149 -17.50 -16.40 0.37
N ILE A 150 -17.32 -16.24 1.68
CA ILE A 150 -18.31 -16.59 2.71
C ILE A 150 -19.60 -15.80 2.51
N ALA A 151 -19.53 -14.50 2.23
CA ALA A 151 -20.71 -13.69 1.96
C ALA A 151 -21.48 -14.18 0.72
N THR A 152 -20.77 -14.55 -0.35
CA THR A 152 -21.37 -15.07 -1.58
C THR A 152 -22.07 -16.43 -1.34
N ILE A 153 -21.44 -17.32 -0.59
CA ILE A 153 -22.02 -18.63 -0.22
C ILE A 153 -23.27 -18.43 0.65
N SER A 154 -23.23 -17.51 1.60
CA SER A 154 -24.38 -17.18 2.47
C SER A 154 -25.57 -16.66 1.67
N LEU A 155 -25.34 -15.78 0.70
CA LEU A 155 -26.37 -15.28 -0.22
C LEU A 155 -26.97 -16.43 -1.05
N GLY A 156 -26.12 -17.28 -1.62
CA GLY A 156 -26.57 -18.46 -2.37
C GLY A 156 -27.43 -19.41 -1.54
N THR A 157 -27.04 -19.68 -0.29
CA THR A 157 -27.82 -20.53 0.63
C THR A 157 -29.18 -19.92 0.97
N THR A 158 -29.24 -18.60 1.14
CA THR A 158 -30.50 -17.89 1.39
C THR A 158 -31.43 -17.95 0.19
N GLN A 159 -30.91 -17.78 -1.03
CA GLN A 159 -31.69 -17.92 -2.26
C GLN A 159 -32.28 -19.34 -2.43
N ILE A 160 -31.49 -20.37 -2.14
CA ILE A 160 -31.96 -21.76 -2.19
C ILE A 160 -33.09 -21.99 -1.18
N LYS A 161 -32.98 -21.47 0.04
CA LYS A 161 -34.06 -21.57 1.05
C LYS A 161 -35.34 -20.89 0.60
N ILE A 162 -35.25 -19.70 0.03
CA ILE A 162 -36.40 -18.96 -0.50
C ILE A 162 -37.05 -19.71 -1.65
N ALA A 163 -36.28 -20.23 -2.59
CA ALA A 163 -36.79 -21.04 -3.71
C ALA A 163 -37.50 -22.30 -3.21
N HIS A 164 -36.94 -23.01 -2.22
CA HIS A 164 -37.57 -24.16 -1.60
C HIS A 164 -38.89 -23.81 -0.90
N GLN A 165 -38.95 -22.71 -0.17
CA GLN A 165 -40.19 -22.24 0.44
C GLN A 165 -41.26 -21.89 -0.59
N HIS A 166 -40.88 -21.26 -1.72
CA HIS A 166 -41.80 -20.99 -2.83
C HIS A 166 -42.37 -22.26 -3.46
N LEU A 167 -41.55 -23.30 -3.64
CA LEU A 167 -41.99 -24.58 -4.13
C LEU A 167 -43.02 -25.22 -3.19
N LEU A 168 -42.75 -25.27 -1.89
CA LEU A 168 -43.66 -25.81 -0.89
C LEU A 168 -44.99 -25.04 -0.82
N LEU A 169 -44.96 -23.72 -0.95
CA LEU A 169 -46.19 -22.92 -1.00
C LEU A 169 -47.00 -23.20 -2.30
N SER A 170 -46.33 -23.30 -3.42
CA SER A 170 -47.01 -23.61 -4.69
C SER A 170 -47.66 -25.00 -4.70
N GLU A 171 -47.03 -26.01 -4.09
CA GLU A 171 -47.61 -27.35 -3.90
C GLU A 171 -48.82 -27.33 -2.98
N ARG A 172 -48.79 -26.61 -1.86
CA ARG A 172 -49.93 -26.43 -0.96
C ARG A 172 -51.10 -25.79 -1.68
N LEU A 173 -50.90 -24.71 -2.39
CA LEU A 173 -51.93 -24.04 -3.17
C LEU A 173 -52.56 -24.99 -4.24
N ARG A 174 -51.74 -25.83 -4.86
CA ARG A 174 -52.22 -26.82 -5.85
C ARG A 174 -53.06 -27.93 -5.22
N THR A 175 -52.74 -28.31 -3.97
CA THR A 175 -53.50 -29.36 -3.25
C THR A 175 -54.77 -28.83 -2.61
N GLU A 176 -54.86 -27.51 -2.31
CA GLU A 176 -56.07 -26.88 -1.75
C GLU A 176 -57.10 -26.44 -2.81
N LEU A 177 -56.66 -26.25 -4.06
CA LEU A 177 -57.49 -25.78 -5.17
C LEU A 177 -57.88 -26.87 -6.16
N GLY A 178 -57.46 -28.13 -5.99
CA GLY A 178 -57.79 -29.28 -6.79
C GLY A 178 -58.62 -30.28 -6.04
#